data_e724130c2dabb54532aa7199d8885361
#
_entry.id   e724130c2dabb54532aa7199d8885361
#
_cell.length_a   1.000
_cell.length_b   1.000
_cell.length_c   1.000
_cell.angle_alpha   90.00
_cell.angle_beta   90.00
_cell.angle_gamma   90.00
#
_symmetry.space_group_name_H-M   'P 1'
#
loop_
_entity.id
_entity.type
_entity.pdbx_description
1 polymer ?
#
loop_
_entity_poly.entity_id
_entity_poly.type
_entity_poly.pdbx_seq_one_letter_code
_entity_poly.pdbx_strand_id
1 'polypeptide(L)'
;MARITEIYRAILAELRKNGRMSFVELAAIVGASERTVRTHVRRMEEIGTIRGYTVREGGVGLTALIRIKVSPGSEIGTFAGEVTGWGGVEILYEVSGEAD
;
A
#
# COMPACT_ATOMS: atom_id res chain seq x y z
N MET A 1 -26.32 3.55 3.73
CA MET A 1 -25.29 4.53 3.44
C MET A 1 -23.94 4.03 3.91
N ALA A 2 -22.96 4.01 3.02
CA ALA A 2 -21.63 3.54 3.38
C ALA A 2 -20.95 4.51 4.33
N ARG A 3 -20.26 3.99 5.32
CA ARG A 3 -19.48 4.79 6.25
C ARG A 3 -18.22 5.29 5.55
N ILE A 4 -17.67 6.40 6.01
CA ILE A 4 -16.42 6.96 5.49
C ILE A 4 -15.31 5.90 5.46
N THR A 5 -15.18 5.11 6.52
CA THR A 5 -14.18 4.04 6.60
C THR A 5 -14.37 2.99 5.51
N GLU A 6 -15.62 2.64 5.20
CA GLU A 6 -15.92 1.67 4.16
C GLU A 6 -15.58 2.21 2.78
N ILE A 7 -15.87 3.51 2.55
CA ILE A 7 -15.52 4.17 1.29
C ILE A 7 -14.00 4.22 1.13
N TYR A 8 -13.26 4.55 2.18
CA TYR A 8 -11.79 4.56 2.15
C TYR A 8 -11.23 3.19 1.79
N ARG A 9 -11.73 2.14 2.41
CA ARG A 9 -11.29 0.77 2.13
C ARG A 9 -11.60 0.35 0.71
N ALA A 10 -12.77 0.71 0.22
CA ALA A 10 -13.18 0.40 -1.14
C ALA A 10 -12.27 1.11 -2.16
N ILE A 11 -11.97 2.38 -1.94
CA ILE A 11 -11.07 3.15 -2.79
C ILE A 11 -9.67 2.52 -2.78
N LEU A 12 -9.13 2.21 -1.61
CA LEU A 12 -7.81 1.61 -1.51
C LEU A 12 -7.75 0.25 -2.20
N ALA A 13 -8.79 -0.57 -2.05
CA ALA A 13 -8.85 -1.87 -2.70
C ALA A 13 -8.81 -1.74 -4.22
N GLU A 14 -9.55 -0.78 -4.77
CA GLU A 14 -9.57 -0.56 -6.22
C GLU A 14 -8.25 0.04 -6.73
N LEU A 15 -7.68 0.98 -6.00
CA LEU A 15 -6.39 1.57 -6.39
C LEU A 15 -5.24 0.55 -6.32
N ARG A 16 -5.32 -0.43 -5.43
CA ARG A 16 -4.34 -1.51 -5.39
C ARG A 16 -4.39 -2.39 -6.63
N LYS A 17 -5.58 -2.57 -7.19
CA LYS A 17 -5.75 -3.33 -8.44
C LYS A 17 -5.29 -2.52 -9.63
N ASN A 18 -5.59 -1.22 -9.65
CA ASN A 18 -5.27 -0.32 -10.74
C ASN A 18 -5.03 1.09 -10.21
N GLY A 19 -3.76 1.43 -10.01
CA GLY A 19 -3.39 2.75 -9.49
C GLY A 19 -3.63 3.91 -10.45
N ARG A 20 -3.97 3.60 -11.70
CA ARG A 20 -4.28 4.62 -12.71
C ARG A 20 -5.78 4.84 -12.88
N MET A 21 -6.60 4.21 -12.06
CA MET A 21 -8.03 4.34 -12.14
C MET A 21 -8.46 5.80 -11.94
N SER A 22 -9.33 6.29 -12.81
CA SER A 22 -9.83 7.66 -12.72
C SER A 22 -10.80 7.82 -11.54
N PHE A 23 -11.00 9.04 -11.09
CA PHE A 23 -11.98 9.32 -10.05
C PHE A 23 -13.40 9.00 -10.50
N VAL A 24 -13.67 9.15 -11.80
CA VAL A 24 -14.99 8.78 -12.37
C VAL A 24 -15.23 7.29 -12.25
N GLU A 25 -14.23 6.48 -12.59
CA GLU A 25 -14.31 5.02 -12.46
C GLU A 25 -14.43 4.59 -11.01
N LEU A 26 -13.62 5.17 -10.13
CA LEU A 26 -13.68 4.88 -8.70
C LEU A 26 -15.07 5.21 -8.14
N ALA A 27 -15.61 6.36 -8.49
CA ALA A 27 -16.93 6.78 -8.03
C ALA A 27 -18.01 5.78 -8.42
N ALA A 28 -17.97 5.30 -9.66
CA ALA A 28 -18.93 4.32 -10.15
C ALA A 28 -18.83 3.00 -9.35
N ILE A 29 -17.62 2.56 -9.06
CA ILE A 29 -17.38 1.28 -8.37
C ILE A 29 -17.74 1.37 -6.90
N VAL A 30 -17.30 2.43 -6.22
CA VAL A 30 -17.53 2.55 -4.78
C VAL A 30 -18.90 3.11 -4.42
N GLY A 31 -19.67 3.58 -5.40
CA GLY A 31 -21.02 4.08 -5.15
C GLY A 31 -21.06 5.47 -4.53
N ALA A 32 -20.11 6.32 -4.87
CA ALA A 32 -20.04 7.70 -4.37
C ALA A 32 -19.90 8.66 -5.56
N SER A 33 -19.98 9.97 -5.29
CA SER A 33 -19.74 10.96 -6.32
C SER A 33 -18.24 11.11 -6.60
N GLU A 34 -17.89 11.57 -7.79
CA GLU A 34 -16.51 11.86 -8.14
C GLU A 34 -15.89 12.85 -7.16
N ARG A 35 -16.63 13.88 -6.79
CA ARG A 35 -16.19 14.88 -5.83
C ARG A 35 -15.87 14.26 -4.46
N THR A 36 -16.72 13.36 -3.99
CA THR A 36 -16.52 12.65 -2.73
C THR A 36 -15.25 11.79 -2.79
N VAL A 37 -15.08 11.03 -3.88
CA VAL A 37 -13.90 10.20 -4.08
C VAL A 37 -12.64 11.05 -4.09
N ARG A 38 -12.65 12.15 -4.82
CA ARG A 38 -11.51 13.07 -4.90
C ARG A 38 -11.13 13.62 -3.51
N THR A 39 -12.12 14.05 -2.76
CA THR A 39 -11.91 14.55 -1.40
C THR A 39 -11.31 13.49 -0.49
N HIS A 40 -11.81 12.26 -0.56
CA HIS A 40 -11.30 11.16 0.26
C HIS A 40 -9.88 10.76 -0.14
N VAL A 41 -9.58 10.71 -1.43
CA VAL A 41 -8.23 10.39 -1.90
C VAL A 41 -7.24 11.45 -1.42
N ARG A 42 -7.57 12.72 -1.56
CA ARG A 42 -6.72 13.80 -1.06
C ARG A 42 -6.49 13.69 0.43
N ARG A 43 -7.53 13.38 1.18
CA ARG A 43 -7.42 13.23 2.63
C ARG A 43 -6.49 12.10 2.99
N MET A 44 -6.61 10.95 2.30
CA MET A 44 -5.71 9.82 2.52
C MET A 44 -4.26 10.14 2.16
N GLU A 45 -4.05 10.96 1.15
CA GLU A 45 -2.70 11.42 0.80
C GLU A 45 -2.13 12.33 1.90
N GLU A 46 -2.93 13.27 2.38
CA GLU A 46 -2.51 14.21 3.42
C GLU A 46 -2.14 13.52 4.74
N ILE A 47 -2.93 12.55 5.15
CA ILE A 47 -2.67 11.85 6.41
C ILE A 47 -1.70 10.68 6.29
N GLY A 48 -1.22 10.41 5.08
CA GLY A 48 -0.23 9.37 4.84
C GLY A 48 -0.75 7.97 4.66
N THR A 49 -2.07 7.77 4.60
CA THR A 49 -2.64 6.46 4.28
C THR A 49 -2.24 6.04 2.88
N ILE A 50 -2.26 6.98 1.93
CA ILE A 50 -1.66 6.81 0.61
C ILE A 50 -0.34 7.58 0.64
N ARG A 51 0.76 6.86 0.58
CA ARG A 51 2.09 7.45 0.62
C ARG A 51 2.57 7.93 -0.73
N GLY A 52 2.00 7.43 -1.79
CA GLY A 52 2.40 7.76 -3.14
C GLY A 52 1.88 6.73 -4.12
N TYR A 53 2.25 6.92 -5.35
CA TYR A 53 1.88 6.04 -6.46
C TYR A 53 3.16 5.58 -7.15
N THR A 54 3.21 4.31 -7.48
CA THR A 54 4.39 3.73 -8.08
C THR A 54 4.00 2.64 -9.06
N VAL A 55 4.97 2.10 -9.73
CA VAL A 55 4.75 0.98 -10.65
C VAL A 55 5.42 -0.26 -10.11
N ARG A 56 4.83 -1.39 -10.44
CA ARG A 56 5.47 -2.68 -10.26
C ARG A 56 5.90 -3.16 -11.62
N GLU A 57 7.18 -3.44 -11.76
CA GLU A 57 7.67 -3.99 -13.00
C GLU A 57 7.36 -5.47 -13.06
N GLY A 58 6.68 -5.87 -14.14
CA GLY A 58 6.60 -7.26 -14.51
C GLY A 58 7.93 -7.66 -15.14
N GLY A 59 8.31 -8.88 -14.98
CA GLY A 59 9.59 -9.27 -15.53
C GLY A 59 9.82 -10.76 -15.53
N VAL A 60 10.95 -11.12 -16.09
CA VAL A 60 11.44 -12.50 -16.09
C VAL A 60 12.30 -12.65 -14.85
N GLY A 61 11.97 -13.62 -14.01
CA GLY A 61 12.77 -13.86 -12.83
C GLY A 61 11.99 -14.55 -11.73
N LEU A 62 12.67 -14.71 -10.62
CA LEU A 62 12.11 -15.35 -9.44
C LEU A 62 11.59 -14.28 -8.47
N THR A 63 10.35 -14.47 -8.05
CA THR A 63 9.79 -13.67 -6.94
C THR A 63 9.66 -14.57 -5.73
N ALA A 64 10.15 -14.14 -4.60
CA ALA A 64 10.11 -14.91 -3.37
C ALA A 64 9.73 -14.05 -2.18
N LEU A 65 9.04 -14.64 -1.23
CA LEU A 65 8.81 -14.05 0.07
C LEU A 65 9.85 -14.60 1.04
N ILE A 66 10.66 -13.71 1.60
CA ILE A 66 11.72 -14.09 2.52
C ILE A 66 11.39 -13.54 3.90
N ARG A 67 11.37 -14.43 4.88
CA ARG A 67 11.14 -14.05 6.26
C ARG A 67 12.48 -13.99 6.99
N ILE A 68 12.75 -12.87 7.63
CA ILE A 68 14.00 -12.67 8.32
C ILE A 68 13.70 -12.37 9.80
N LYS A 69 14.42 -13.06 10.67
CA LYS A 69 14.34 -12.83 12.10
C LYS A 69 15.54 -11.99 12.52
N VAL A 70 15.26 -10.84 13.13
CA VAL A 70 16.31 -9.93 13.57
C VAL A 70 16.69 -10.28 15.00
N SER A 71 17.98 -10.24 15.28
CA SER A 71 18.51 -10.54 16.61
C SER A 71 17.98 -9.55 17.66
N PRO A 72 17.75 -10.00 18.90
CA PRO A 72 17.37 -9.10 19.98
C PRO A 72 18.39 -7.99 20.16
N GLY A 73 17.91 -6.76 20.36
CA GLY A 73 18.75 -5.59 20.53
C GLY A 73 19.13 -4.87 19.25
N SER A 74 18.85 -5.46 18.09
CA SER A 74 19.05 -4.81 16.80
C SER A 74 17.94 -3.81 16.52
N GLU A 75 18.27 -2.73 15.84
CA GLU A 75 17.28 -1.76 15.42
C GLU A 75 16.63 -2.21 14.13
N ILE A 76 15.36 -2.60 14.21
CA ILE A 76 14.59 -3.06 13.06
C ILE A 76 14.44 -1.97 12.03
N GLY A 77 14.24 -0.73 12.47
CA GLY A 77 14.09 0.41 11.56
C GLY A 77 15.31 0.65 10.69
N THR A 78 16.51 0.56 11.26
CA THR A 78 17.76 0.71 10.52
C THR A 78 17.94 -0.42 9.51
N PHE A 79 17.70 -1.64 9.96
CA PHE A 79 17.77 -2.81 9.09
C PHE A 79 16.78 -2.72 7.93
N ALA A 80 15.54 -2.34 8.22
CA ALA A 80 14.50 -2.19 7.20
C ALA A 80 14.91 -1.12 6.17
N GLY A 81 15.50 -0.01 6.63
CA GLY A 81 15.98 1.03 5.75
C GLY A 81 17.07 0.56 4.79
N GLU A 82 17.99 -0.27 5.26
CA GLU A 82 19.03 -0.85 4.41
C GLU A 82 18.44 -1.81 3.38
N VAL A 83 17.56 -2.70 3.84
CA VAL A 83 16.98 -3.73 2.98
C VAL A 83 16.13 -3.12 1.86
N THR A 84 15.36 -2.09 2.17
CA THR A 84 14.53 -1.44 1.15
C THR A 84 15.36 -0.70 0.10
N GLY A 85 16.60 -0.38 0.43
CA GLY A 85 17.53 0.19 -0.55
C GLY A 85 18.15 -0.82 -1.50
N TRP A 86 17.99 -2.11 -1.24
CA TRP A 86 18.57 -3.15 -2.11
C TRP A 86 17.74 -3.33 -3.37
N GLY A 87 18.41 -3.53 -4.49
CA GLY A 87 17.74 -3.82 -5.75
C GLY A 87 16.94 -5.12 -5.65
N GLY A 88 15.75 -5.11 -6.22
CA GLY A 88 14.89 -6.29 -6.23
C GLY A 88 13.94 -6.41 -5.05
N VAL A 89 14.05 -5.55 -4.05
CA VAL A 89 13.11 -5.57 -2.92
C VAL A 89 11.89 -4.71 -3.30
N GLU A 90 10.72 -5.35 -3.39
CA GLU A 90 9.49 -4.66 -3.76
C GLU A 90 8.66 -4.23 -2.55
N ILE A 91 8.55 -5.11 -1.57
CA ILE A 91 7.70 -4.89 -0.41
C ILE A 91 8.42 -5.38 0.83
N LEU A 92 8.38 -4.59 1.88
CA LEU A 92 8.90 -4.99 3.18
C LEU A 92 7.80 -4.84 4.23
N TYR A 93 7.56 -5.91 4.97
CA TYR A 93 6.62 -5.90 6.09
C TYR A 93 7.35 -6.15 7.39
N GLU A 94 7.03 -5.38 8.40
CA GLU A 94 7.44 -5.67 9.76
C GLU A 94 6.29 -6.38 10.47
N VAL A 95 6.58 -7.53 11.04
CA VAL A 95 5.60 -8.26 11.83
C VAL A 95 6.19 -8.54 13.21
N SER A 96 5.37 -8.41 14.22
CA SER A 96 5.76 -8.75 15.58
C SER A 96 5.21 -10.12 15.94
N GLY A 97 5.91 -10.82 16.82
CA GLY A 97 5.54 -12.15 17.24
C GLY A 97 6.51 -13.21 16.75
N GLU A 98 6.21 -14.47 17.05
CA GLU A 98 7.06 -15.56 16.62
C GLU A 98 6.86 -15.88 15.15
N ALA A 99 7.99 -16.07 14.47
CA ALA A 99 7.97 -16.55 13.11
C ALA A 99 7.95 -18.08 13.13
N ASP A 100 6.85 -18.62 12.68
CA ASP A 100 6.71 -20.06 12.56
C ASP A 100 7.23 -20.59 11.25
#